data_2f9a182324f752ef845364a500970eb8
#
_entry.id   2f9a182324f752ef845364a500970eb8
#
_cell.length_a   1.000
_cell.length_b   1.000
_cell.length_c   1.000
_cell.angle_alpha   90.00
_cell.angle_beta   90.00
_cell.angle_gamma   90.00
#
_symmetry.space_group_name_H-M   'P 1'
#
loop_
_entity.id
_entity.type
_entity.pdbx_description
1 polymer ?
#
loop_
_entity_poly.entity_id
_entity_poly.type
_entity_poly.pdbx_seq_one_letter_code
_entity_poly.pdbx_strand_id
1 'polypeptide(L)'
;GIGTSELIANRLKRVFSPQDIVEVVSLRTLYKRDLNKIDLVISSVQLEKIDVPVTYVSPLMSKQDLKKVSATYLDLFYEEEVNDQPFEH
;
A
#
# COMPACT_ATOMS: atom_id res chain seq x y z
N GLY A 1 0.17 -23.20 1.28
CA GLY A 1 1.01 -22.72 2.35
C GLY A 1 1.07 -21.20 2.33
N ILE A 2 1.72 -20.63 3.31
CA ILE A 2 1.88 -19.20 3.38
C ILE A 2 3.01 -18.79 2.46
N GLY A 3 2.70 -17.95 1.49
CA GLY A 3 3.70 -17.44 0.57
C GLY A 3 4.21 -16.08 1.01
N THR A 4 5.09 -15.53 0.19
CA THR A 4 5.67 -14.22 0.43
C THR A 4 4.59 -13.15 0.56
N SER A 5 3.56 -13.23 -0.27
CA SER A 5 2.49 -12.24 -0.25
C SER A 5 1.73 -12.25 1.07
N GLU A 6 1.55 -13.43 1.66
CA GLU A 6 0.88 -13.52 2.96
C GLU A 6 1.73 -12.91 4.06
N LEU A 7 3.04 -13.11 3.99
CA LEU A 7 3.94 -12.50 4.95
C LEU A 7 3.87 -10.99 4.88
N ILE A 8 3.89 -10.46 3.66
CA ILE A 8 3.79 -9.02 3.44
C ILE A 8 2.48 -8.50 4.01
N ALA A 9 1.38 -9.16 3.70
CA ALA A 9 0.07 -8.74 4.18
C ALA A 9 0.01 -8.71 5.71
N ASN A 10 0.56 -9.73 6.36
CA ASN A 10 0.53 -9.79 7.80
C ASN A 10 1.33 -8.65 8.43
N ARG A 11 2.44 -8.28 7.82
CA ARG A 11 3.25 -7.17 8.34
C ARG A 11 2.56 -5.83 8.09
N LEU A 12 1.89 -5.70 6.97
CA LEU A 12 1.19 -4.46 6.63
C LEU A 12 0.04 -4.17 7.57
N LYS A 13 -0.56 -5.19 8.15
CA LYS A 13 -1.65 -4.98 9.10
C LYS A 13 -1.23 -4.18 10.32
N ARG A 14 0.07 -4.06 10.56
CA ARG A 14 0.58 -3.24 11.65
C ARG A 14 0.69 -1.78 11.28
N VAL A 15 0.66 -1.49 9.98
CA VAL A 15 0.81 -0.14 9.46
C VAL A 15 -0.54 0.52 9.25
N PHE A 16 -1.49 -0.26 8.76
CA PHE A 16 -2.78 0.26 8.35
C PHE A 16 -3.78 0.28 9.50
N SER A 17 -4.79 1.13 9.33
CA SER A 17 -5.89 1.20 10.27
C SER A 17 -6.70 -0.11 10.20
N PRO A 18 -7.32 -0.54 11.33
CA PRO A 18 -8.18 -1.73 11.29
C PRO A 18 -9.36 -1.59 10.32
N GLN A 19 -9.70 -0.38 9.93
CA GLN A 19 -10.79 -0.14 9.00
C GLN A 19 -10.38 -0.35 7.55
N ASP A 20 -9.09 -0.39 7.29
CA ASP A 20 -8.58 -0.57 5.94
C ASP A 20 -8.74 -2.02 5.52
N ILE A 21 -9.09 -2.20 4.26
CA ILE A 21 -9.23 -3.55 3.69
C ILE A 21 -7.94 -3.89 2.97
N VAL A 22 -7.26 -4.92 3.45
CA VAL A 22 -6.03 -5.39 2.84
C VAL A 22 -6.30 -6.75 2.22
N GLU A 23 -6.04 -6.86 0.94
CA GLU A 23 -6.32 -8.06 0.19
C GLU A 23 -5.08 -8.52 -0.55
N VAL A 24 -4.81 -9.82 -0.53
CA VAL A 24 -3.70 -10.41 -1.27
C VAL A 24 -4.25 -11.00 -2.55
N VAL A 25 -3.72 -10.56 -3.67
CA VAL A 25 -4.19 -11.04 -4.98
C VAL A 25 -3.00 -11.36 -5.87
N SER A 26 -3.23 -12.22 -6.85
CA SER A 26 -2.25 -12.50 -7.88
C SER A 26 -2.22 -11.34 -8.87
N LEU A 27 -1.15 -11.28 -9.68
CA LEU A 27 -1.08 -10.29 -10.73
C LEU A 27 -2.24 -10.41 -11.69
N ARG A 28 -2.60 -11.63 -12.03
CA ARG A 28 -3.71 -11.85 -12.96
C ARG A 28 -5.00 -11.26 -12.40
N THR A 29 -5.25 -11.48 -11.11
CA THR A 29 -6.43 -10.95 -10.47
C THR A 29 -6.40 -9.44 -10.41
N LEU A 30 -5.23 -8.89 -10.11
CA LEU A 30 -5.07 -7.44 -10.01
C LEU A 30 -5.49 -6.77 -11.32
N TYR A 31 -4.99 -7.29 -12.45
CA TYR A 31 -5.28 -6.67 -13.73
C TYR A 31 -6.72 -6.84 -14.19
N LYS A 32 -7.48 -7.68 -13.50
CA LYS A 32 -8.91 -7.83 -13.76
C LYS A 32 -9.78 -7.03 -12.82
N ARG A 33 -9.18 -6.41 -11.79
CA ARG A 33 -9.95 -5.65 -10.81
C ARG A 33 -10.29 -4.27 -11.33
N ASP A 34 -11.35 -3.73 -10.77
CA ASP A 34 -11.72 -2.34 -11.00
C ASP A 34 -10.76 -1.47 -10.19
N LEU A 35 -9.81 -0.86 -10.88
CA LEU A 35 -8.77 -0.08 -10.22
C LEU A 35 -9.31 1.15 -9.52
N ASN A 36 -10.50 1.60 -9.90
CA ASN A 36 -11.11 2.74 -9.22
C ASN A 36 -11.45 2.46 -7.77
N LYS A 37 -11.52 1.19 -7.40
CA LYS A 37 -11.82 0.79 -6.03
C LYS A 37 -10.59 0.48 -5.21
N ILE A 38 -9.42 0.66 -5.80
CA ILE A 38 -8.15 0.38 -5.14
C ILE A 38 -7.44 1.70 -4.88
N ASP A 39 -7.03 1.91 -3.64
CA ASP A 39 -6.35 3.15 -3.26
C ASP A 39 -4.84 3.05 -3.34
N LEU A 40 -4.30 1.86 -3.13
CA LEU A 40 -2.87 1.66 -3.10
C LEU A 40 -2.55 0.20 -3.39
N VAL A 41 -1.55 -0.03 -4.22
CA VAL A 41 -1.05 -1.36 -4.51
C VAL A 41 0.36 -1.48 -3.92
N ILE A 42 0.62 -2.58 -3.24
CA ILE A 42 1.94 -2.87 -2.69
C ILE A 42 2.42 -4.15 -3.35
N SER A 43 3.56 -4.07 -4.01
CA SER A 43 4.04 -5.17 -4.83
C SER A 43 5.51 -5.44 -4.59
N SER A 44 5.87 -6.73 -4.60
CA SER A 44 7.27 -7.13 -4.54
C SER A 44 7.83 -7.44 -5.94
N VAL A 45 7.03 -7.23 -6.97
CA VAL A 45 7.46 -7.44 -8.35
C VAL A 45 7.11 -6.20 -9.16
N GLN A 46 7.87 -6.00 -10.23
CA GLN A 46 7.63 -4.88 -11.12
C GLN A 46 6.29 -5.06 -11.84
N LEU A 47 5.49 -4.02 -11.81
CA LEU A 47 4.19 -4.03 -12.48
C LEU A 47 4.25 -3.20 -13.75
N GLU A 48 3.40 -3.55 -14.71
CA GLU A 48 3.18 -2.68 -15.84
C GLU A 48 2.42 -1.44 -15.36
N LYS A 49 2.42 -0.41 -16.17
CA LYS A 49 1.80 0.85 -15.79
C LYS A 49 0.33 0.66 -15.44
N ILE A 50 -0.05 1.10 -14.27
CA ILE A 50 -1.45 1.11 -13.84
C ILE A 50 -1.77 2.47 -13.23
N ASP A 51 -3.04 2.80 -13.18
CA ASP A 51 -3.50 4.12 -12.73
C ASP A 51 -3.80 4.15 -11.24
N VAL A 52 -3.03 3.42 -10.46
CA VAL A 52 -3.15 3.38 -9.01
C VAL A 52 -1.75 3.55 -8.44
N PRO A 53 -1.59 4.29 -7.36
CA PRO A 53 -0.28 4.39 -6.72
C PRO A 53 0.25 3.00 -6.36
N VAL A 54 1.52 2.77 -6.65
CA VAL A 54 2.18 1.50 -6.35
C VAL A 54 3.40 1.77 -5.48
N THR A 55 3.54 1.01 -4.42
CA THR A 55 4.75 1.01 -3.61
C THR A 55 5.42 -0.33 -3.77
N TYR A 56 6.69 -0.31 -4.14
CA TYR A 56 7.46 -1.54 -4.32
C TYR A 56 8.23 -1.87 -3.05
N VAL A 57 8.16 -3.12 -2.65
CA VAL A 57 8.81 -3.59 -1.43
C VAL A 57 9.61 -4.85 -1.74
N SER A 58 10.53 -5.19 -0.85
CA SER A 58 11.24 -6.47 -1.00
C SER A 58 10.32 -7.61 -0.57
N PRO A 59 10.56 -8.83 -1.07
CA PRO A 59 9.74 -9.97 -0.66
C PRO A 59 9.75 -10.23 0.83
N LEU A 60 10.80 -9.83 1.53
CA LEU A 60 10.91 -10.04 2.96
C LEU A 60 10.28 -8.92 3.79
N MET A 61 9.87 -7.86 3.14
CA MET A 61 9.23 -6.73 3.80
C MET A 61 10.08 -6.19 4.95
N SER A 62 11.19 -5.60 4.60
CA SER A 62 12.16 -5.08 5.56
C SER A 62 11.57 -3.93 6.36
N LYS A 63 12.30 -3.50 7.40
CA LYS A 63 11.89 -2.33 8.18
C LYS A 63 11.84 -1.08 7.31
N GLN A 64 12.77 -0.96 6.37
CA GLN A 64 12.77 0.18 5.47
C GLN A 64 11.56 0.15 4.56
N ASP A 65 11.17 -1.05 4.12
CA ASP A 65 9.95 -1.20 3.31
C ASP A 65 8.73 -0.75 4.10
N LEU A 66 8.66 -1.12 5.38
CA LEU A 66 7.55 -0.70 6.22
C LEU A 66 7.50 0.81 6.37
N LYS A 67 8.66 1.45 6.54
CA LYS A 67 8.71 2.90 6.60
C LYS A 67 8.24 3.54 5.30
N LYS A 68 8.65 2.96 4.18
CA LYS A 68 8.29 3.46 2.87
C LYS A 68 6.78 3.35 2.66
N VAL A 69 6.20 2.21 3.02
CA VAL A 69 4.77 2.02 2.89
C VAL A 69 4.02 2.96 3.83
N SER A 70 4.50 3.11 5.05
CA SER A 70 3.87 4.03 6.01
C SER A 70 3.87 5.45 5.48
N ALA A 71 4.98 5.91 4.91
CA ALA A 71 5.07 7.26 4.38
C ALA A 71 4.09 7.44 3.22
N THR A 72 4.03 6.48 2.32
CA THR A 72 3.10 6.55 1.20
C THR A 72 1.65 6.54 1.68
N TYR A 73 1.36 5.69 2.64
CA TYR A 73 0.02 5.60 3.21
C TYR A 73 -0.41 6.94 3.82
N LEU A 74 0.47 7.55 4.60
CA LEU A 74 0.16 8.84 5.21
C LEU A 74 -0.03 9.92 4.16
N ASP A 75 0.81 9.92 3.13
CA ASP A 75 0.68 10.90 2.06
C ASP A 75 -0.67 10.77 1.34
N LEU A 76 -1.10 9.55 1.10
CA LEU A 76 -2.33 9.32 0.34
C LEU A 76 -3.59 9.62 1.14
N PHE A 77 -3.58 9.29 2.42
CA PHE A 77 -4.81 9.34 3.22
C PHE A 77 -4.88 10.50 4.18
N TYR A 78 -3.76 11.18 4.42
CA TYR A 78 -3.73 12.26 5.40
C TYR A 78 -3.16 13.55 4.83
N GLU A 79 -2.84 13.58 3.56
CA GLU A 79 -2.23 14.75 2.96
C GLU A 79 -3.15 15.97 3.04
N GLU A 80 -4.43 15.77 2.80
CA GLU A 80 -5.37 16.87 2.86
C GLU A 80 -5.45 17.46 4.24
N GLU A 81 -5.41 16.63 5.27
CA GLU A 81 -5.43 17.13 6.64
C GLU A 81 -4.23 18.00 6.92
N VAL A 82 -3.07 17.58 6.44
CA VAL A 82 -1.86 18.36 6.64
C VAL A 82 -1.96 19.68 5.90
N ASN A 83 -2.47 19.66 4.68
CA ASN A 83 -2.59 20.86 3.88
C ASN A 83 -3.62 21.84 4.42
N ASP A 84 -4.60 21.34 5.13
CA ASP A 84 -5.64 22.18 5.71
C ASP A 84 -5.21 22.86 6.99
N GLN A 85 -4.05 22.51 7.50
CA GLN A 85 -3.55 23.13 8.74
C GLN A 85 -3.15 24.56 8.46
N PRO A 86 -3.76 25.51 9.11
CA PRO A 86 -3.31 26.90 8.97
C PRO A 86 -1.99 27.05 9.72
N PHE A 87 -1.10 27.66 9.06
CA PHE A 87 0.15 27.92 9.72
C PHE A 87 0.10 29.29 10.21
N GLU A 88 -0.28 29.48 10.77
CA GLU A 88 -0.37 30.56 11.07
C GLU A 88 0.24 31.08 11.77
N HIS A 89 0.36 30.86 11.55
CA HIS A 89 0.74 31.20 11.78
C HIS A 89 1.30 31.44 11.79
#